data_e5e717ac20decced9b20c223463dbd27
#
_entry.id   e5e717ac20decced9b20c223463dbd27
#
_cell.length_a   1.000
_cell.length_b   1.000
_cell.length_c   1.000
_cell.angle_alpha   90.00
_cell.angle_beta   90.00
_cell.angle_gamma   90.00
#
_symmetry.space_group_name_H-M   'P 1'
#
loop_
_entity.id
_entity.type
_entity.pdbx_description
1 polymer ?
#
loop_
_entity_poly.entity_id
_entity_poly.type
_entity_poly.pdbx_seq_one_letter_code
_entity_poly.pdbx_strand_id
1 'polypeptide(L)'
;MRISQITGAACLASLLAATPARAAQPTLSLHVPPLVTTRQAALIGPADPATRLTLAIALPMRHQADLAALLGHLYDPKDPLYRHFLSVADFTNRFGPTEADYDATRKFLSDAGFAITGTNANRYIIDVTGNVATIEQTFHVTLNLYQHPTENRIFIAPDREPSLDLAVPVQHIVGLDNAAPPTTRLLPPQQSRIAKSGTGSGPNGYFIGSDMRAAYYGGTALTGAGQSLALMELGAYDPTDITLYFKTVNQPLNVPVNPISTDGTKPTCSKCNDGEQALDIEYAISMAPAMTQVQVYVANSPESVLARMASDNTSKQLSTSWGWNEDFGTDDPLFLEMAAQGQSLLTASGDYSSLQASGPWPEEDANITAVGGTDLTTNGPGGTWQSETAWKDSAGGPSLDKKIKIEPYQAPYINALNNGSSKLRNVPDIAAAADFNFYICARGKCEGGYAGTSFSSPIWTGFLALANQQAAAAGAPTLGFINPTLYDLCMKAKTYKAILHDIKKGQSGVYSAVKGYDDVTGLGTMNSQTLIDALAGG
;
A
#
# COMPACT_ATOMS: atom_id res chain seq x y z
N MET A 1 66.32 49.03 -62.23
CA MET A 1 65.02 49.45 -61.71
C MET A 1 64.06 48.26 -61.84
N ARG A 2 63.82 47.50 -60.75
CA ARG A 2 62.96 46.32 -60.75
C ARG A 2 61.85 46.56 -59.66
N ILE A 3 60.66 46.60 -60.09
CA ILE A 3 59.45 46.76 -59.22
C ILE A 3 59.09 45.36 -58.74
N SER A 4 59.08 45.22 -57.42
CA SER A 4 58.61 43.97 -56.77
C SER A 4 57.14 44.10 -56.45
N GLN A 5 56.29 43.16 -56.92
CA GLN A 5 54.89 43.04 -56.57
C GLN A 5 54.76 42.21 -55.30
N ILE A 6 54.08 42.76 -54.32
CA ILE A 6 53.68 42.06 -53.09
C ILE A 6 52.24 41.53 -53.26
N THR A 7 52.12 40.23 -53.36
CA THR A 7 50.81 39.52 -53.31
C THR A 7 50.41 39.28 -51.86
N GLY A 8 49.34 39.95 -51.43
CA GLY A 8 48.73 39.68 -50.09
C GLY A 8 47.84 38.46 -50.15
N ALA A 9 48.14 37.47 -49.30
CA ALA A 9 47.29 36.31 -49.06
C ALA A 9 46.28 36.63 -47.95
N ALA A 10 45.00 36.66 -48.28
CA ALA A 10 43.89 36.77 -47.31
C ALA A 10 43.64 35.40 -46.66
N CYS A 11 43.97 35.25 -45.39
CA CYS A 11 43.54 34.08 -44.56
C CYS A 11 42.06 34.26 -44.19
N LEU A 12 41.17 33.42 -44.76
CA LEU A 12 39.82 33.22 -44.26
C LEU A 12 39.91 32.35 -42.97
N ALA A 13 39.69 32.94 -41.82
CA ALA A 13 39.49 32.20 -40.57
C ALA A 13 38.06 31.66 -40.54
N SER A 14 37.89 30.37 -40.74
CA SER A 14 36.64 29.64 -40.53
C SER A 14 36.35 29.54 -39.03
N LEU A 15 35.40 30.32 -38.49
CA LEU A 15 34.84 30.13 -37.16
C LEU A 15 34.00 28.84 -37.21
N LEU A 16 34.59 27.72 -36.75
CA LEU A 16 33.81 26.56 -36.35
C LEU A 16 33.07 26.93 -35.06
N ALA A 17 31.76 27.15 -35.18
CA ALA A 17 30.87 27.23 -34.03
C ALA A 17 30.87 25.86 -33.37
N ALA A 18 31.58 25.73 -32.25
CA ALA A 18 31.46 24.56 -31.38
C ALA A 18 30.02 24.54 -30.82
N THR A 19 29.18 23.65 -31.32
CA THR A 19 27.94 23.30 -30.64
C THR A 19 28.31 22.80 -29.25
N PRO A 20 27.72 23.34 -28.17
CA PRO A 20 28.00 22.80 -26.84
C PRO A 20 27.63 21.31 -26.84
N ALA A 21 28.57 20.47 -26.47
CA ALA A 21 28.28 19.05 -26.24
C ALA A 21 27.22 19.00 -25.16
N ARG A 22 26.01 18.55 -25.54
CA ARG A 22 24.90 18.33 -24.60
C ARG A 22 25.40 17.26 -23.63
N ALA A 23 25.43 17.58 -22.34
CA ALA A 23 25.76 16.60 -21.31
C ALA A 23 24.85 15.38 -21.52
N ALA A 24 25.43 14.18 -21.49
CA ALA A 24 24.62 12.97 -21.57
C ALA A 24 23.57 13.02 -20.47
N GLN A 25 22.31 12.94 -20.85
CA GLN A 25 21.21 12.95 -19.90
C GLN A 25 21.31 11.69 -19.03
N PRO A 26 21.07 11.76 -17.73
CA PRO A 26 21.04 10.56 -16.88
C PRO A 26 19.94 9.63 -17.39
N THR A 27 20.31 8.40 -17.72
CA THR A 27 19.36 7.34 -18.04
C THR A 27 18.81 6.81 -16.72
N LEU A 28 17.50 6.71 -16.61
CA LEU A 28 16.85 6.08 -15.48
C LEU A 28 17.10 4.56 -15.50
N SER A 29 16.57 3.82 -14.55
CA SER A 29 16.77 2.38 -14.45
C SER A 29 15.51 1.69 -13.93
N LEU A 30 15.42 0.37 -14.18
CA LEU A 30 14.31 -0.48 -13.71
C LEU A 30 12.95 -0.20 -14.36
N HIS A 31 12.93 0.34 -15.59
CA HIS A 31 11.69 0.56 -16.35
C HIS A 31 11.45 -0.51 -17.40
N VAL A 32 12.49 -1.27 -17.79
CA VAL A 32 12.33 -2.38 -18.72
C VAL A 32 12.09 -3.66 -17.93
N PRO A 33 10.89 -4.27 -18.00
CA PRO A 33 10.57 -5.43 -17.20
C PRO A 33 11.54 -6.61 -17.42
N PRO A 34 11.80 -7.43 -16.39
CA PRO A 34 12.63 -8.63 -16.51
C PRO A 34 12.19 -9.58 -17.64
N LEU A 35 10.89 -9.72 -17.86
CA LEU A 35 10.33 -10.53 -18.97
C LEU A 35 10.80 -10.06 -20.35
N VAL A 36 11.08 -8.77 -20.51
CA VAL A 36 11.59 -8.17 -21.75
C VAL A 36 13.12 -8.29 -21.82
N THR A 37 13.84 -7.89 -20.77
CA THR A 37 15.32 -7.91 -20.73
C THR A 37 15.89 -9.32 -20.86
N THR A 38 15.21 -10.33 -20.29
CA THR A 38 15.60 -11.75 -20.40
C THR A 38 15.02 -12.46 -21.65
N ARG A 39 14.26 -11.74 -22.48
CA ARG A 39 13.63 -12.25 -23.72
C ARG A 39 12.67 -13.42 -23.46
N GLN A 40 12.01 -13.43 -22.32
CA GLN A 40 10.98 -14.42 -22.01
C GLN A 40 9.64 -14.05 -22.68
N ALA A 41 9.36 -12.76 -22.82
CA ALA A 41 8.18 -12.26 -23.54
C ALA A 41 8.45 -12.12 -25.04
N ALA A 42 7.53 -12.60 -25.87
CA ALA A 42 7.64 -12.48 -27.32
C ALA A 42 7.18 -11.09 -27.78
N LEU A 43 8.03 -10.37 -28.50
CA LEU A 43 7.68 -9.10 -29.12
C LEU A 43 6.60 -9.30 -30.19
N ILE A 44 5.52 -8.53 -30.12
CA ILE A 44 4.45 -8.50 -31.12
C ILE A 44 4.68 -7.36 -32.12
N GLY A 45 5.00 -6.17 -31.63
CA GLY A 45 5.24 -4.97 -32.44
C GLY A 45 5.08 -3.69 -31.64
N PRO A 46 5.20 -2.52 -32.28
CA PRO A 46 5.06 -1.23 -31.59
C PRO A 46 3.63 -1.03 -31.09
N ALA A 47 3.49 -0.30 -29.99
CA ALA A 47 2.19 0.13 -29.48
C ALA A 47 1.56 1.17 -30.44
N ASP A 48 0.22 1.27 -30.44
CA ASP A 48 -0.47 2.30 -31.21
C ASP A 48 -0.10 3.70 -30.67
N PRO A 49 0.46 4.59 -31.51
CA PRO A 49 0.86 5.94 -31.08
C PRO A 49 -0.26 6.78 -30.46
N ALA A 50 -1.53 6.48 -30.77
CA ALA A 50 -2.69 7.18 -30.24
C ALA A 50 -3.16 6.64 -28.87
N THR A 51 -2.68 5.47 -28.44
CA THR A 51 -3.02 4.88 -27.13
C THR A 51 -2.63 5.86 -26.01
N ARG A 52 -3.55 6.12 -25.08
CA ARG A 52 -3.29 7.00 -23.94
C ARG A 52 -2.88 6.17 -22.74
N LEU A 53 -1.82 6.61 -22.06
CA LEU A 53 -1.36 6.04 -20.79
C LEU A 53 -1.41 7.12 -19.69
N THR A 54 -1.68 6.70 -18.47
CA THR A 54 -1.53 7.50 -17.26
C THR A 54 -0.20 7.11 -16.64
N LEU A 55 0.62 8.12 -16.29
CA LEU A 55 1.93 7.94 -15.70
C LEU A 55 2.02 8.71 -14.40
N ALA A 56 2.78 8.20 -13.44
CA ALA A 56 3.16 8.92 -12.24
C ALA A 56 4.68 9.21 -12.28
N ILE A 57 5.05 10.48 -12.21
CA ILE A 57 6.44 10.92 -12.25
C ILE A 57 6.91 11.20 -10.83
N ALA A 58 7.79 10.35 -10.31
CA ALA A 58 8.33 10.46 -8.96
C ALA A 58 9.61 11.31 -8.93
N LEU A 59 9.66 12.30 -8.02
CA LEU A 59 10.85 13.09 -7.74
C LEU A 59 11.54 12.57 -6.47
N PRO A 60 12.87 12.64 -6.35
CA PRO A 60 13.57 12.11 -5.19
C PRO A 60 13.28 12.93 -3.92
N MET A 61 13.00 12.25 -2.81
CA MET A 61 12.98 12.86 -1.50
C MET A 61 14.39 13.26 -1.04
N ARG A 62 14.45 14.34 -0.27
CA ARG A 62 15.69 14.88 0.29
C ARG A 62 15.94 14.35 1.69
N HIS A 63 17.17 14.36 2.15
CA HIS A 63 17.55 14.10 3.55
C HIS A 63 16.98 12.80 4.15
N GLN A 64 16.92 11.72 3.38
CA GLN A 64 16.32 10.43 3.81
C GLN A 64 16.96 9.87 5.09
N ALA A 65 18.29 10.04 5.25
CA ALA A 65 18.98 9.59 6.48
C ALA A 65 18.51 10.35 7.73
N ASP A 66 18.24 11.66 7.60
CA ASP A 66 17.71 12.47 8.71
C ASP A 66 16.25 12.10 9.03
N LEU A 67 15.47 11.69 8.01
CA LEU A 67 14.11 11.20 8.19
C LEU A 67 14.11 9.87 8.94
N ALA A 68 14.95 8.92 8.57
CA ALA A 68 15.10 7.65 9.28
C ALA A 68 15.53 7.85 10.75
N ALA A 69 16.47 8.77 11.01
CA ALA A 69 16.87 9.13 12.37
C ALA A 69 15.70 9.74 13.16
N LEU A 70 14.93 10.64 12.55
CA LEU A 70 13.76 11.26 13.18
C LEU A 70 12.72 10.21 13.58
N LEU A 71 12.45 9.21 12.76
CA LEU A 71 11.50 8.14 13.10
C LEU A 71 11.94 7.40 14.38
N GLY A 72 13.25 7.15 14.54
CA GLY A 72 13.77 6.57 15.77
C GLY A 72 13.40 7.37 17.04
N HIS A 73 13.39 8.71 16.95
CA HIS A 73 12.95 9.58 18.04
C HIS A 73 11.43 9.61 18.22
N LEU A 74 10.68 9.66 17.13
CA LEU A 74 9.21 9.74 17.17
C LEU A 74 8.55 8.49 17.77
N TYR A 75 9.22 7.36 17.71
CA TYR A 75 8.71 6.06 18.17
C TYR A 75 9.43 5.50 19.40
N ASP A 76 10.38 6.23 20.02
CA ASP A 76 10.96 5.87 21.31
C ASP A 76 10.17 6.55 22.45
N PRO A 77 9.44 5.78 23.32
CA PRO A 77 8.67 6.36 24.44
C PRO A 77 9.51 7.14 25.46
N LYS A 78 10.85 7.04 25.42
CA LYS A 78 11.76 7.74 26.31
C LYS A 78 12.27 9.05 25.73
N ASP A 79 12.06 9.27 24.44
CA ASP A 79 12.53 10.46 23.74
C ASP A 79 11.55 11.63 23.93
N PRO A 80 12.05 12.86 24.13
CA PRO A 80 11.19 14.05 24.19
C PRO A 80 10.34 14.31 22.94
N LEU A 81 10.73 13.76 21.78
CA LEU A 81 9.98 13.86 20.53
C LEU A 81 8.96 12.74 20.33
N TYR A 82 8.78 11.84 21.31
CA TYR A 82 7.82 10.74 21.19
C TYR A 82 6.44 11.20 20.75
N ARG A 83 5.95 10.69 19.64
CA ARG A 83 4.67 11.03 19.00
C ARG A 83 4.46 12.54 18.69
N HIS A 84 5.54 13.32 18.59
CA HIS A 84 5.48 14.70 18.09
C HIS A 84 5.53 14.70 16.55
N PHE A 85 4.49 14.17 15.94
CA PHE A 85 4.40 13.97 14.49
C PHE A 85 4.44 15.28 13.71
N LEU A 86 4.98 15.20 12.48
CA LEU A 86 5.09 16.34 11.60
C LEU A 86 3.75 16.69 10.94
N SER A 87 3.56 17.95 10.65
CA SER A 87 2.55 18.36 9.67
C SER A 87 3.02 18.05 8.23
N VAL A 88 2.09 17.99 7.27
CA VAL A 88 2.43 17.86 5.84
C VAL A 88 3.40 18.96 5.40
N ALA A 89 3.16 20.20 5.84
CA ALA A 89 4.01 21.33 5.49
C ALA A 89 5.43 21.19 6.06
N ASP A 90 5.58 20.76 7.33
CA ASP A 90 6.89 20.55 7.95
C ASP A 90 7.63 19.40 7.28
N PHE A 91 6.93 18.29 6.98
CA PHE A 91 7.51 17.19 6.25
C PHE A 91 8.00 17.62 4.86
N THR A 92 7.12 18.24 4.08
CA THR A 92 7.43 18.68 2.72
C THR A 92 8.61 19.64 2.67
N ASN A 93 8.67 20.61 3.61
CA ASN A 93 9.75 21.59 3.66
C ASN A 93 11.10 20.95 4.00
N ARG A 94 11.11 19.94 4.86
CA ARG A 94 12.34 19.25 5.29
C ARG A 94 12.79 18.19 4.31
N PHE A 95 11.87 17.36 3.82
CA PHE A 95 12.17 16.09 3.14
C PHE A 95 11.62 16.02 1.71
N GLY A 96 10.53 16.71 1.39
CA GLY A 96 9.96 16.73 0.04
C GLY A 96 10.88 17.38 -1.00
N PRO A 97 10.69 17.12 -2.29
CA PRO A 97 11.35 17.83 -3.37
C PRO A 97 11.19 19.35 -3.23
N THR A 98 12.15 20.13 -3.77
CA THR A 98 12.00 21.59 -3.73
C THR A 98 10.83 22.04 -4.60
N GLU A 99 10.23 23.17 -4.27
CA GLU A 99 9.16 23.76 -5.09
C GLU A 99 9.66 24.07 -6.51
N ALA A 100 10.90 24.56 -6.61
CA ALA A 100 11.51 24.86 -7.90
C ALA A 100 11.69 23.62 -8.79
N ASP A 101 12.13 22.48 -8.22
CA ASP A 101 12.26 21.24 -8.97
C ASP A 101 10.90 20.68 -9.38
N TYR A 102 9.93 20.72 -8.49
CA TYR A 102 8.57 20.29 -8.76
C TYR A 102 7.91 21.09 -9.88
N ASP A 103 8.00 22.43 -9.81
CA ASP A 103 7.43 23.32 -10.82
C ASP A 103 8.16 23.20 -12.17
N ALA A 104 9.49 23.04 -12.16
CA ALA A 104 10.27 22.81 -13.38
C ALA A 104 9.86 21.49 -14.06
N THR A 105 9.66 20.41 -13.28
CA THR A 105 9.22 19.11 -13.80
C THR A 105 7.79 19.22 -14.35
N ARG A 106 6.88 19.83 -13.61
CA ARG A 106 5.49 20.05 -14.04
C ARG A 106 5.42 20.86 -15.35
N LYS A 107 6.22 21.91 -15.44
CA LYS A 107 6.31 22.74 -16.65
C LYS A 107 6.87 21.94 -17.83
N PHE A 108 7.93 21.16 -17.64
CA PHE A 108 8.52 20.31 -18.67
C PHE A 108 7.49 19.32 -19.25
N LEU A 109 6.74 18.65 -18.40
CA LEU A 109 5.70 17.70 -18.80
C LEU A 109 4.56 18.40 -19.56
N SER A 110 4.12 19.55 -19.09
CA SER A 110 3.09 20.35 -19.77
C SER A 110 3.53 20.86 -21.15
N ASP A 111 4.77 21.36 -21.25
CA ASP A 111 5.36 21.83 -22.51
C ASP A 111 5.53 20.67 -23.52
N ALA A 112 5.79 19.47 -23.04
CA ALA A 112 5.87 18.23 -23.85
C ALA A 112 4.50 17.73 -24.34
N GLY A 113 3.40 18.30 -23.85
CA GLY A 113 2.03 17.97 -24.29
C GLY A 113 1.29 16.98 -23.40
N PHE A 114 1.79 16.68 -22.20
CA PHE A 114 1.04 15.90 -21.21
C PHE A 114 -0.05 16.74 -20.55
N ALA A 115 -1.18 16.10 -20.25
CA ALA A 115 -2.18 16.65 -19.34
C ALA A 115 -1.81 16.30 -17.90
N ILE A 116 -1.62 17.30 -17.04
CA ILE A 116 -1.43 17.08 -15.60
C ILE A 116 -2.80 16.67 -15.01
N THR A 117 -2.87 15.49 -14.40
CA THR A 117 -4.10 14.90 -13.86
C THR A 117 -4.12 14.81 -12.33
N GLY A 118 -2.93 14.88 -11.69
CA GLY A 118 -2.79 14.91 -10.24
C GLY A 118 -1.54 15.65 -9.79
N THR A 119 -1.64 16.29 -8.63
CA THR A 119 -0.52 16.93 -7.92
C THR A 119 -0.73 16.80 -6.42
N ASN A 120 0.35 16.74 -5.65
CA ASN A 120 0.31 16.51 -4.21
C ASN A 120 1.10 17.57 -3.43
N ALA A 121 0.65 17.90 -2.23
CA ALA A 121 1.29 18.92 -1.38
C ALA A 121 2.72 18.52 -0.96
N ASN A 122 3.00 17.22 -0.84
CA ASN A 122 4.35 16.71 -0.55
C ASN A 122 5.33 16.84 -1.72
N ARG A 123 4.85 17.24 -2.92
CA ARG A 123 5.64 17.44 -4.14
C ARG A 123 6.38 16.19 -4.63
N TYR A 124 5.92 15.00 -4.23
CA TYR A 124 6.62 13.76 -4.54
C TYR A 124 6.21 13.18 -5.91
N ILE A 125 4.91 13.16 -6.21
CA ILE A 125 4.35 12.61 -7.46
C ILE A 125 3.70 13.72 -8.29
N ILE A 126 3.85 13.61 -9.62
CA ILE A 126 3.08 14.36 -10.61
C ILE A 126 2.40 13.34 -11.51
N ASP A 127 1.07 13.26 -11.46
CA ASP A 127 0.29 12.38 -12.32
C ASP A 127 0.01 13.07 -13.65
N VAL A 128 0.22 12.36 -14.74
CA VAL A 128 0.06 12.87 -16.10
C VAL A 128 -0.59 11.84 -17.02
N THR A 129 -1.28 12.34 -18.04
CA THR A 129 -1.78 11.48 -19.12
C THR A 129 -1.23 11.98 -20.46
N GLY A 130 -0.68 11.07 -21.25
CA GLY A 130 -0.17 11.34 -22.59
C GLY A 130 -0.49 10.20 -23.55
N ASN A 131 -0.38 10.46 -24.86
CA ASN A 131 -0.42 9.36 -25.82
C ASN A 131 0.98 8.73 -26.01
N VAL A 132 1.05 7.52 -26.53
CA VAL A 132 2.29 6.77 -26.76
C VAL A 132 3.32 7.61 -27.53
N ALA A 133 2.91 8.32 -28.60
CA ALA A 133 3.84 9.15 -29.38
C ALA A 133 4.48 10.26 -28.54
N THR A 134 3.72 10.93 -27.67
CA THR A 134 4.25 11.94 -26.74
C THR A 134 5.20 11.33 -25.74
N ILE A 135 4.86 10.15 -25.19
CA ILE A 135 5.67 9.42 -24.20
C ILE A 135 7.02 9.02 -24.82
N GLU A 136 6.99 8.40 -26.01
CA GLU A 136 8.20 7.96 -26.72
C GLU A 136 9.15 9.13 -27.04
N GLN A 137 8.58 10.26 -27.49
CA GLN A 137 9.36 11.46 -27.81
C GLN A 137 9.97 12.08 -26.54
N THR A 138 9.21 12.13 -25.45
CA THR A 138 9.65 12.84 -24.22
C THR A 138 10.66 12.03 -23.42
N PHE A 139 10.48 10.70 -23.37
CA PHE A 139 11.30 9.82 -22.54
C PHE A 139 12.33 9.01 -23.36
N HIS A 140 12.42 9.24 -24.68
CA HIS A 140 13.38 8.61 -25.61
C HIS A 140 13.32 7.08 -25.61
N VAL A 141 12.14 6.52 -25.52
CA VAL A 141 11.86 5.09 -25.53
C VAL A 141 11.01 4.70 -26.75
N THR A 142 10.90 3.40 -27.04
CA THR A 142 9.85 2.85 -27.91
C THR A 142 8.98 1.93 -27.09
N LEU A 143 7.69 2.20 -27.05
CA LEU A 143 6.72 1.35 -26.37
C LEU A 143 6.25 0.24 -27.29
N ASN A 144 6.45 -0.99 -26.87
CA ASN A 144 6.10 -2.18 -27.62
C ASN A 144 5.05 -3.03 -26.91
N LEU A 145 4.34 -3.82 -27.70
CA LEU A 145 3.42 -4.85 -27.21
C LEU A 145 4.17 -6.19 -27.18
N TYR A 146 4.00 -6.91 -26.08
CA TYR A 146 4.59 -8.21 -25.83
C TYR A 146 3.53 -9.22 -25.42
N GLN A 147 3.68 -10.48 -25.86
CA GLN A 147 2.88 -11.60 -25.37
C GLN A 147 3.44 -12.04 -24.03
N HIS A 148 2.59 -12.09 -22.98
CA HIS A 148 3.00 -12.59 -21.67
C HIS A 148 3.30 -14.12 -21.77
N PRO A 149 4.43 -14.61 -21.17
CA PRO A 149 4.87 -15.99 -21.41
C PRO A 149 3.96 -17.06 -20.79
N THR A 150 3.27 -16.74 -19.69
CA THR A 150 2.44 -17.70 -18.93
C THR A 150 0.98 -17.28 -18.82
N GLU A 151 0.65 -16.01 -19.09
CA GLU A 151 -0.71 -15.49 -19.02
C GLU A 151 -1.26 -15.23 -20.41
N ASN A 152 -2.57 -15.46 -20.60
CA ASN A 152 -3.23 -15.19 -21.90
C ASN A 152 -3.56 -13.70 -22.07
N ARG A 153 -2.53 -12.85 -22.03
CA ARG A 153 -2.66 -11.41 -22.27
C ARG A 153 -1.44 -10.81 -22.95
N ILE A 154 -1.65 -9.65 -23.53
CA ILE A 154 -0.62 -8.78 -24.07
C ILE A 154 -0.33 -7.70 -23.03
N PHE A 155 0.92 -7.27 -22.93
CA PHE A 155 1.33 -6.13 -22.12
C PHE A 155 2.16 -5.14 -22.95
N ILE A 156 2.17 -3.89 -22.50
CA ILE A 156 3.00 -2.82 -23.04
C ILE A 156 4.26 -2.68 -22.19
N ALA A 157 5.41 -2.39 -22.82
CA ALA A 157 6.63 -2.05 -22.11
C ALA A 157 7.61 -1.28 -23.00
N PRO A 158 8.54 -0.47 -22.42
CA PRO A 158 9.59 0.20 -23.18
C PRO A 158 10.67 -0.78 -23.65
N ASP A 159 11.33 -0.43 -24.76
CA ASP A 159 12.44 -1.20 -25.33
C ASP A 159 13.78 -0.92 -24.64
N ARG A 160 13.87 0.16 -23.92
CA ARG A 160 15.08 0.66 -23.20
C ARG A 160 14.71 1.51 -22.01
N GLU A 161 15.68 1.74 -21.14
CA GLU A 161 15.54 2.66 -20.01
C GLU A 161 15.31 4.09 -20.50
N PRO A 162 14.38 4.84 -19.89
CA PRO A 162 14.05 6.21 -20.30
C PRO A 162 15.14 7.21 -19.93
N SER A 163 15.16 8.30 -20.67
CA SER A 163 15.97 9.49 -20.37
C SER A 163 15.16 10.75 -20.67
N LEU A 164 15.43 11.84 -19.96
CA LEU A 164 14.69 13.09 -20.08
C LEU A 164 15.63 14.26 -20.37
N ASP A 165 15.17 15.20 -21.20
CA ASP A 165 15.83 16.49 -21.43
C ASP A 165 15.49 17.52 -20.32
N LEU A 166 15.55 17.06 -19.07
CA LEU A 166 15.23 17.83 -17.87
C LEU A 166 16.45 17.84 -16.93
N ALA A 167 16.82 19.02 -16.43
CA ALA A 167 17.95 19.17 -15.51
C ALA A 167 17.63 18.73 -14.06
N VAL A 168 16.34 18.66 -13.72
CA VAL A 168 15.87 18.21 -12.41
C VAL A 168 15.94 16.67 -12.35
N PRO A 169 16.44 16.09 -11.25
CA PRO A 169 16.44 14.64 -11.10
C PRO A 169 15.01 14.11 -10.98
N VAL A 170 14.72 13.07 -11.76
CA VAL A 170 13.51 12.24 -11.65
C VAL A 170 13.95 10.89 -11.06
N GLN A 171 13.21 10.38 -10.09
CA GLN A 171 13.52 9.11 -9.46
C GLN A 171 13.02 7.95 -10.31
N HIS A 172 11.74 7.98 -10.69
CA HIS A 172 11.10 6.92 -11.47
C HIS A 172 9.93 7.46 -12.30
N ILE A 173 9.52 6.71 -13.33
CA ILE A 173 8.34 6.96 -14.15
C ILE A 173 7.47 5.71 -14.10
N VAL A 174 6.43 5.74 -13.28
CA VAL A 174 5.49 4.63 -13.13
C VAL A 174 4.50 4.61 -14.29
N GLY A 175 4.10 3.42 -14.74
CA GLY A 175 3.07 3.24 -15.76
C GLY A 175 3.61 3.14 -17.20
N LEU A 176 4.94 3.10 -17.41
CA LEU A 176 5.54 2.81 -18.73
C LEU A 176 5.34 1.37 -19.16
N ASP A 177 5.05 0.47 -18.22
CA ASP A 177 4.70 -0.93 -18.50
C ASP A 177 3.51 -1.39 -17.65
N ASN A 178 2.94 -2.53 -18.04
CA ASN A 178 1.94 -3.26 -17.29
C ASN A 178 2.20 -4.79 -17.33
N ALA A 179 3.49 -5.15 -17.28
CA ALA A 179 3.92 -6.54 -17.29
C ALA A 179 3.48 -7.30 -16.03
N ALA A 180 3.46 -6.64 -14.88
CA ALA A 180 3.06 -7.20 -13.60
C ALA A 180 2.06 -6.26 -12.88
N PRO A 181 0.77 -6.28 -13.26
CA PRO A 181 -0.22 -5.40 -12.63
C PRO A 181 -0.42 -5.79 -11.17
N PRO A 182 -0.75 -4.82 -10.30
CA PRO A 182 -1.16 -5.09 -8.92
C PRO A 182 -2.33 -6.08 -8.85
N THR A 183 -2.38 -6.86 -7.78
CA THR A 183 -3.39 -7.91 -7.56
C THR A 183 -4.10 -7.72 -6.23
N THR A 184 -5.38 -8.08 -6.18
CA THR A 184 -6.15 -8.12 -4.93
C THR A 184 -5.78 -9.33 -4.09
N ARG A 185 -6.00 -9.23 -2.79
CA ARG A 185 -5.86 -10.34 -1.84
C ARG A 185 -7.23 -10.95 -1.50
N LEU A 186 -8.23 -10.81 -2.38
CA LEU A 186 -9.55 -11.40 -2.26
C LEU A 186 -9.64 -12.70 -3.03
N LEU A 187 -9.97 -13.78 -2.33
CA LEU A 187 -10.27 -15.07 -2.93
C LEU A 187 -11.78 -15.26 -3.09
N PRO A 188 -12.26 -15.53 -4.32
CA PRO A 188 -13.68 -15.78 -4.56
C PRO A 188 -14.14 -17.09 -3.93
N PRO A 189 -15.47 -17.28 -3.73
CA PRO A 189 -16.03 -18.48 -3.17
C PRO A 189 -15.56 -19.75 -3.87
N GLN A 190 -15.08 -20.72 -3.09
CA GLN A 190 -14.70 -22.05 -3.57
C GLN A 190 -15.58 -23.09 -2.90
N GLN A 191 -16.49 -23.70 -3.65
CA GLN A 191 -17.49 -24.66 -3.15
C GLN A 191 -16.90 -25.78 -2.26
N SER A 192 -15.70 -26.26 -2.58
CA SER A 192 -15.00 -27.29 -1.81
C SER A 192 -14.39 -26.81 -0.49
N ARG A 193 -14.30 -25.49 -0.28
CA ARG A 193 -13.62 -24.85 0.84
C ARG A 193 -14.54 -24.07 1.77
N ILE A 194 -15.80 -23.88 1.36
CA ILE A 194 -16.81 -23.20 2.19
C ILE A 194 -17.04 -24.04 3.45
N ALA A 195 -16.93 -23.42 4.61
CA ALA A 195 -17.20 -24.06 5.87
C ALA A 195 -18.64 -24.63 5.92
N LYS A 196 -18.80 -25.89 6.33
CA LYS A 196 -20.10 -26.55 6.38
C LYS A 196 -21.03 -25.99 7.47
N SER A 197 -20.50 -25.26 8.45
CA SER A 197 -21.26 -24.58 9.52
C SER A 197 -20.43 -23.41 10.02
N GLY A 198 -20.65 -22.23 9.46
CA GLY A 198 -20.07 -21.00 10.00
C GLY A 198 -20.74 -20.61 11.33
N THR A 199 -20.01 -19.90 12.18
CA THR A 199 -20.54 -19.33 13.43
C THR A 199 -20.95 -17.85 13.29
N GLY A 200 -21.03 -17.34 12.06
CA GLY A 200 -21.40 -15.95 11.76
C GLY A 200 -22.90 -15.68 11.79
N SER A 201 -23.26 -14.41 11.85
CA SER A 201 -24.64 -13.89 11.87
C SER A 201 -25.25 -13.73 10.48
N GLY A 202 -24.45 -13.78 9.44
CA GLY A 202 -24.91 -13.62 8.06
C GLY A 202 -25.65 -14.83 7.53
N PRO A 203 -26.20 -14.74 6.30
CA PRO A 203 -26.87 -15.86 5.65
C PRO A 203 -26.00 -17.12 5.66
N ASN A 204 -26.60 -18.27 5.94
CA ASN A 204 -25.91 -19.59 6.03
C ASN A 204 -24.78 -19.67 7.06
N GLY A 205 -24.73 -18.76 8.04
CA GLY A 205 -23.71 -18.74 9.06
C GLY A 205 -22.38 -18.12 8.63
N TYR A 206 -22.35 -17.40 7.49
CA TYR A 206 -21.20 -16.61 7.11
C TYR A 206 -20.96 -15.45 8.05
N PHE A 207 -19.70 -15.05 8.20
CA PHE A 207 -19.33 -13.85 8.93
C PHE A 207 -19.72 -12.59 8.16
N ILE A 208 -20.28 -11.63 8.90
CA ILE A 208 -20.48 -10.26 8.49
C ILE A 208 -19.59 -9.33 9.33
N GLY A 209 -19.42 -8.09 8.94
CA GLY A 209 -18.49 -7.19 9.63
C GLY A 209 -18.81 -6.98 11.11
N SER A 210 -20.10 -7.01 11.52
CA SER A 210 -20.47 -6.92 12.93
C SER A 210 -20.06 -8.12 13.78
N ASP A 211 -19.89 -9.31 13.18
CA ASP A 211 -19.31 -10.47 13.88
C ASP A 211 -17.84 -10.24 14.23
N MET A 212 -17.09 -9.60 13.31
CA MET A 212 -15.68 -9.24 13.55
C MET A 212 -15.56 -8.24 14.70
N ARG A 213 -16.44 -7.23 14.72
CA ARG A 213 -16.49 -6.29 15.84
C ARG A 213 -16.84 -6.97 17.16
N ALA A 214 -17.80 -7.90 17.15
CA ALA A 214 -18.19 -8.64 18.35
C ALA A 214 -17.05 -9.56 18.86
N ALA A 215 -16.35 -10.21 17.94
CA ALA A 215 -15.25 -11.12 18.28
C ALA A 215 -14.01 -10.37 18.81
N TYR A 216 -13.58 -9.33 18.13
CA TYR A 216 -12.28 -8.68 18.38
C TYR A 216 -12.34 -7.48 19.31
N TYR A 217 -13.45 -6.73 19.32
CA TYR A 217 -13.66 -5.64 20.27
C TYR A 217 -14.60 -6.04 21.40
N GLY A 218 -15.78 -6.58 21.07
CA GLY A 218 -16.79 -7.03 22.03
C GLY A 218 -17.49 -5.92 22.83
N GLY A 219 -17.04 -4.67 22.70
CA GLY A 219 -17.56 -3.51 23.42
C GLY A 219 -18.48 -2.64 22.56
N THR A 220 -19.17 -1.71 23.23
CA THR A 220 -20.08 -0.76 22.59
C THR A 220 -19.66 0.72 22.75
N ALA A 221 -18.76 1.02 23.67
CA ALA A 221 -18.40 2.40 24.03
C ALA A 221 -17.62 3.12 22.93
N LEU A 222 -16.69 2.42 22.26
CA LEU A 222 -15.91 2.98 21.18
C LEU A 222 -16.54 2.59 19.83
N THR A 223 -16.69 3.56 18.96
CA THR A 223 -17.37 3.42 17.65
C THR A 223 -16.60 4.03 16.49
N GLY A 224 -15.38 4.51 16.74
CA GLY A 224 -14.59 5.29 15.79
C GLY A 224 -15.01 6.77 15.71
N ALA A 225 -15.85 7.24 16.63
CA ALA A 225 -16.34 8.63 16.62
C ALA A 225 -15.18 9.63 16.61
N GLY A 226 -15.27 10.64 15.75
CA GLY A 226 -14.21 11.64 15.55
C GLY A 226 -13.03 11.17 14.70
N GLN A 227 -13.00 9.91 14.28
CA GLN A 227 -11.94 9.36 13.43
C GLN A 227 -12.38 9.28 11.96
N SER A 228 -11.42 9.35 11.05
CA SER A 228 -11.57 9.05 9.62
C SER A 228 -10.65 7.90 9.26
N LEU A 229 -11.06 7.05 8.31
CA LEU A 229 -10.26 5.95 7.80
C LEU A 229 -10.06 6.13 6.29
N ALA A 230 -8.89 5.77 5.77
CA ALA A 230 -8.63 5.81 4.34
C ALA A 230 -8.31 4.42 3.79
N LEU A 231 -8.87 4.13 2.62
CA LEU A 231 -8.66 2.91 1.85
C LEU A 231 -7.91 3.25 0.55
N MET A 232 -6.88 2.48 0.26
CA MET A 232 -6.13 2.53 -0.98
C MET A 232 -6.72 1.53 -1.95
N GLU A 233 -7.21 2.00 -3.11
CA GLU A 233 -7.87 1.17 -4.09
C GLU A 233 -7.31 1.39 -5.50
N LEU A 234 -7.08 0.30 -6.20
CA LEU A 234 -6.63 0.31 -7.60
C LEU A 234 -7.74 -0.06 -8.56
N GLY A 235 -8.92 0.50 -8.31
CA GLY A 235 -10.13 0.32 -9.11
C GLY A 235 -11.33 1.04 -8.50
N ALA A 236 -12.31 1.35 -9.35
CA ALA A 236 -13.56 1.99 -8.95
C ALA A 236 -14.49 1.01 -8.19
N TYR A 237 -15.37 1.53 -7.35
CA TYR A 237 -16.42 0.74 -6.69
C TYR A 237 -17.83 1.24 -7.03
N ASP A 238 -18.85 0.39 -6.84
CA ASP A 238 -20.25 0.76 -6.97
C ASP A 238 -20.82 1.15 -5.58
N PRO A 239 -21.13 2.43 -5.31
CA PRO A 239 -21.70 2.85 -4.03
C PRO A 239 -23.03 2.15 -3.68
N THR A 240 -23.73 1.60 -4.68
CA THR A 240 -24.98 0.89 -4.44
C THR A 240 -24.76 -0.48 -3.79
N ASP A 241 -23.61 -1.11 -3.98
CA ASP A 241 -23.24 -2.37 -3.34
C ASP A 241 -23.01 -2.19 -1.83
N ILE A 242 -22.39 -1.09 -1.43
CA ILE A 242 -22.21 -0.75 -0.01
C ILE A 242 -23.58 -0.55 0.67
N THR A 243 -24.47 0.19 0.02
CA THR A 243 -25.85 0.37 0.52
C THR A 243 -26.60 -0.95 0.60
N LEU A 244 -26.42 -1.82 -0.40
CA LEU A 244 -27.03 -3.15 -0.46
C LEU A 244 -26.55 -4.04 0.68
N TYR A 245 -25.23 -4.03 0.98
CA TYR A 245 -24.67 -4.80 2.09
C TYR A 245 -25.29 -4.43 3.42
N PHE A 246 -25.20 -3.16 3.83
CA PHE A 246 -25.70 -2.72 5.13
C PHE A 246 -27.23 -2.95 5.28
N LYS A 247 -27.98 -2.79 4.19
CA LYS A 247 -29.40 -3.17 4.17
C LYS A 247 -29.61 -4.67 4.34
N THR A 248 -28.82 -5.50 3.65
CA THR A 248 -28.97 -6.97 3.68
C THR A 248 -28.62 -7.56 5.03
N VAL A 249 -27.57 -7.06 5.67
CA VAL A 249 -27.16 -7.50 7.01
C VAL A 249 -27.89 -6.77 8.15
N ASN A 250 -28.87 -5.95 7.81
CA ASN A 250 -29.69 -5.18 8.77
C ASN A 250 -28.86 -4.34 9.75
N GLN A 251 -27.83 -3.66 9.23
CA GLN A 251 -26.97 -2.73 9.97
C GLN A 251 -27.13 -1.31 9.43
N PRO A 252 -27.04 -0.26 10.27
CA PRO A 252 -27.11 1.11 9.78
C PRO A 252 -25.82 1.49 9.03
N LEU A 253 -25.95 2.19 7.90
CA LEU A 253 -24.87 2.86 7.21
C LEU A 253 -24.88 4.34 7.58
N ASN A 254 -24.19 4.71 8.66
CA ASN A 254 -24.13 6.10 9.15
C ASN A 254 -22.81 6.80 8.79
N VAL A 255 -21.83 6.07 8.25
CA VAL A 255 -20.53 6.61 7.88
C VAL A 255 -20.54 7.03 6.42
N PRO A 256 -20.27 8.30 6.10
CA PRO A 256 -20.09 8.74 4.73
C PRO A 256 -18.92 8.05 4.06
N VAL A 257 -19.09 7.58 2.83
CA VAL A 257 -18.04 7.00 1.99
C VAL A 257 -17.69 8.01 0.90
N ASN A 258 -16.48 8.55 0.93
CA ASN A 258 -16.03 9.63 0.06
C ASN A 258 -15.02 9.11 -0.98
N PRO A 259 -15.42 8.96 -2.25
CA PRO A 259 -14.52 8.54 -3.32
C PRO A 259 -13.60 9.70 -3.74
N ILE A 260 -12.29 9.44 -3.84
CA ILE A 260 -11.25 10.41 -4.18
C ILE A 260 -10.44 9.87 -5.35
N SER A 261 -10.47 10.57 -6.49
CA SER A 261 -9.55 10.30 -7.60
C SER A 261 -8.21 10.98 -7.34
N THR A 262 -7.10 10.27 -7.58
CA THR A 262 -5.76 10.84 -7.39
C THR A 262 -5.03 11.14 -8.69
N ASP A 263 -5.28 10.37 -9.74
CA ASP A 263 -4.64 10.48 -11.07
C ASP A 263 -5.61 10.85 -12.21
N GLY A 264 -6.86 11.18 -11.87
CA GLY A 264 -7.95 11.42 -12.83
C GLY A 264 -8.79 10.18 -13.15
N THR A 265 -8.45 9.00 -12.63
CA THR A 265 -9.27 7.78 -12.74
C THR A 265 -10.61 8.00 -12.04
N LYS A 266 -11.71 7.59 -12.70
CA LYS A 266 -13.05 7.71 -12.12
C LYS A 266 -13.18 6.77 -10.90
N PRO A 267 -13.46 7.28 -9.70
CA PRO A 267 -13.40 6.47 -8.49
C PRO A 267 -14.65 5.62 -8.23
N THR A 268 -15.74 5.86 -8.98
CA THR A 268 -16.99 5.11 -8.86
C THR A 268 -17.47 4.57 -10.19
N CYS A 269 -18.16 3.46 -10.14
CA CYS A 269 -18.70 2.77 -11.32
C CYS A 269 -20.13 2.30 -11.08
N SER A 270 -20.67 1.52 -11.97
CA SER A 270 -21.92 0.81 -11.79
C SER A 270 -21.74 -0.63 -12.26
N LYS A 271 -22.00 -1.59 -11.39
CA LYS A 271 -21.88 -3.04 -11.65
C LYS A 271 -20.50 -3.46 -12.16
N CYS A 272 -19.45 -2.82 -11.68
CA CYS A 272 -18.09 -3.20 -11.99
C CYS A 272 -17.59 -4.39 -11.15
N ASN A 273 -16.36 -4.80 -11.38
CA ASN A 273 -15.72 -5.83 -10.56
C ASN A 273 -15.04 -5.16 -9.36
N ASP A 274 -15.80 -4.93 -8.30
CA ASP A 274 -15.43 -4.14 -7.12
C ASP A 274 -15.39 -4.96 -5.82
N GLY A 275 -15.20 -6.25 -5.94
CA GLY A 275 -15.22 -7.14 -4.75
C GLY A 275 -14.24 -6.74 -3.66
N GLU A 276 -13.03 -6.31 -4.03
CA GLU A 276 -12.01 -5.85 -3.09
C GLU A 276 -12.42 -4.54 -2.42
N GLN A 277 -12.77 -3.54 -3.22
CA GLN A 277 -13.16 -2.22 -2.72
C GLN A 277 -14.38 -2.29 -1.81
N ALA A 278 -15.37 -3.11 -2.20
CA ALA A 278 -16.60 -3.28 -1.43
C ALA A 278 -16.31 -3.89 -0.06
N LEU A 279 -15.54 -4.98 0.00
CA LEU A 279 -15.23 -5.62 1.28
C LEU A 279 -14.45 -4.70 2.22
N ASP A 280 -13.47 -3.96 1.71
CA ASP A 280 -12.66 -3.06 2.51
C ASP A 280 -13.53 -1.99 3.18
N ILE A 281 -14.46 -1.40 2.43
CA ILE A 281 -15.44 -0.42 2.95
C ILE A 281 -16.38 -1.07 3.97
N GLU A 282 -16.97 -2.24 3.63
CA GLU A 282 -17.97 -2.93 4.45
C GLU A 282 -17.41 -3.33 5.82
N TYR A 283 -16.18 -3.90 5.84
CA TYR A 283 -15.59 -4.41 7.08
C TYR A 283 -14.94 -3.31 7.93
N ALA A 284 -14.35 -2.28 7.31
CA ALA A 284 -13.86 -1.11 8.03
C ALA A 284 -15.00 -0.36 8.76
N ILE A 285 -16.11 -0.08 8.06
CA ILE A 285 -17.29 0.59 8.65
C ILE A 285 -17.92 -0.27 9.74
N SER A 286 -18.06 -1.57 9.51
CA SER A 286 -18.66 -2.47 10.49
C SER A 286 -17.87 -2.53 11.80
N MET A 287 -16.53 -2.44 11.74
CA MET A 287 -15.67 -2.39 12.91
C MET A 287 -15.79 -1.05 13.65
N ALA A 288 -15.88 0.07 12.93
CA ALA A 288 -15.93 1.43 13.49
C ALA A 288 -17.16 2.23 12.95
N PRO A 289 -18.39 1.90 13.39
CA PRO A 289 -19.64 2.30 12.72
C PRO A 289 -20.05 3.77 12.93
N ALA A 290 -19.28 4.58 13.62
CA ALA A 290 -19.54 6.01 13.79
C ALA A 290 -18.33 6.89 13.46
N MET A 291 -17.44 6.42 12.59
CA MET A 291 -16.40 7.26 12.00
C MET A 291 -17.01 8.49 11.30
N THR A 292 -16.27 9.57 11.21
CA THR A 292 -16.69 10.78 10.50
C THR A 292 -16.81 10.53 9.00
N GLN A 293 -15.95 9.67 8.46
CA GLN A 293 -15.96 9.26 7.04
C GLN A 293 -15.01 8.08 6.80
N VAL A 294 -15.23 7.37 5.69
CA VAL A 294 -14.25 6.54 5.00
C VAL A 294 -13.88 7.24 3.69
N GLN A 295 -12.59 7.47 3.48
CA GLN A 295 -12.05 8.04 2.25
C GLN A 295 -11.52 6.89 1.38
N VAL A 296 -12.06 6.75 0.17
CA VAL A 296 -11.65 5.71 -0.80
C VAL A 296 -10.81 6.36 -1.88
N TYR A 297 -9.51 6.22 -1.79
CA TYR A 297 -8.55 6.79 -2.73
C TYR A 297 -8.34 5.83 -3.90
N VAL A 298 -8.54 6.33 -5.13
CA VAL A 298 -8.51 5.50 -6.34
C VAL A 298 -7.56 6.09 -7.38
N ALA A 299 -6.68 5.22 -7.92
CA ALA A 299 -5.83 5.49 -9.07
C ALA A 299 -5.55 4.21 -9.87
N ASN A 300 -4.74 4.35 -10.93
CA ASN A 300 -4.19 3.22 -11.69
C ASN A 300 -2.86 2.73 -11.12
N SER A 301 -2.19 3.52 -10.28
CA SER A 301 -0.91 3.15 -9.66
C SER A 301 -0.94 3.29 -8.14
N PRO A 302 -0.25 2.40 -7.41
CA PRO A 302 -0.07 2.51 -5.96
C PRO A 302 0.50 3.85 -5.52
N GLU A 303 1.54 4.32 -6.18
CA GLU A 303 2.30 5.53 -5.82
C GLU A 303 1.43 6.78 -5.86
N SER A 304 0.53 6.90 -6.85
CA SER A 304 -0.41 8.02 -6.94
C SER A 304 -1.39 8.03 -5.76
N VAL A 305 -1.87 6.87 -5.34
CA VAL A 305 -2.74 6.76 -4.16
C VAL A 305 -1.98 7.07 -2.89
N LEU A 306 -0.85 6.41 -2.66
CA LEU A 306 -0.03 6.57 -1.45
C LEU A 306 0.43 8.01 -1.27
N ALA A 307 0.91 8.67 -2.33
CA ALA A 307 1.34 10.08 -2.28
C ALA A 307 0.18 11.02 -1.89
N ARG A 308 -1.03 10.74 -2.39
CA ARG A 308 -2.20 11.54 -2.06
C ARG A 308 -2.67 11.29 -0.63
N MET A 309 -2.70 10.05 -0.17
CA MET A 309 -3.06 9.71 1.22
C MET A 309 -2.09 10.33 2.23
N ALA A 310 -0.78 10.30 1.96
CA ALA A 310 0.24 10.95 2.76
C ALA A 310 0.08 12.48 2.76
N SER A 311 -0.14 13.08 1.59
CA SER A 311 -0.32 14.53 1.44
C SER A 311 -1.59 15.06 2.07
N ASP A 312 -2.71 14.36 1.97
CA ASP A 312 -3.96 14.79 2.59
C ASP A 312 -3.90 14.69 4.11
N ASN A 313 -3.25 13.65 4.63
CA ASN A 313 -3.01 13.39 6.06
C ASN A 313 -4.27 13.59 6.96
N THR A 314 -5.46 13.40 6.38
CA THR A 314 -6.75 13.58 7.06
C THR A 314 -7.18 12.36 7.85
N SER A 315 -6.80 11.16 7.38
CA SER A 315 -6.99 9.90 8.09
C SER A 315 -5.68 9.43 8.71
N LYS A 316 -5.75 8.87 9.92
CA LYS A 316 -4.58 8.38 10.65
C LYS A 316 -4.45 6.87 10.66
N GLN A 317 -5.49 6.16 10.30
CA GLN A 317 -5.52 4.72 10.03
C GLN A 317 -5.84 4.49 8.56
N LEU A 318 -4.93 3.81 7.89
CA LEU A 318 -4.93 3.58 6.46
C LEU A 318 -4.88 2.08 6.18
N SER A 319 -5.57 1.61 5.15
CA SER A 319 -5.59 0.19 4.76
C SER A 319 -5.35 0.03 3.27
N THR A 320 -4.65 -1.05 2.92
CA THR A 320 -4.62 -1.59 1.57
C THR A 320 -4.74 -3.10 1.59
N SER A 321 -5.52 -3.63 0.65
CA SER A 321 -5.68 -5.06 0.41
C SER A 321 -5.11 -5.47 -0.96
N TRP A 322 -4.27 -4.61 -1.52
CA TRP A 322 -3.58 -4.82 -2.78
C TRP A 322 -2.12 -5.18 -2.59
N GLY A 323 -1.59 -5.96 -3.52
CA GLY A 323 -0.18 -6.26 -3.56
C GLY A 323 0.40 -6.15 -4.96
N TRP A 324 1.70 -5.85 -5.03
CA TRP A 324 2.47 -5.76 -6.27
C TRP A 324 3.86 -6.37 -6.10
N ASN A 325 4.59 -6.51 -7.19
CA ASN A 325 5.80 -7.34 -7.17
C ASN A 325 7.10 -6.58 -6.87
N GLU A 326 7.15 -5.29 -7.10
CA GLU A 326 8.41 -4.55 -7.09
C GLU A 326 8.24 -3.20 -6.40
N ASP A 327 9.18 -2.87 -5.53
CA ASP A 327 9.45 -1.52 -5.09
C ASP A 327 10.64 -0.96 -5.89
N PHE A 328 10.36 0.08 -6.67
CA PHE A 328 11.41 0.82 -7.39
C PHE A 328 12.04 1.92 -6.53
N GLY A 329 11.90 1.85 -5.19
CA GLY A 329 12.30 2.88 -4.24
C GLY A 329 11.40 4.10 -4.26
N THR A 330 10.17 3.95 -4.77
CA THR A 330 9.16 5.02 -4.86
C THR A 330 8.17 4.99 -3.72
N ASP A 331 7.92 3.83 -3.13
CA ASP A 331 6.94 3.65 -2.06
C ASP A 331 7.53 3.87 -0.67
N ASP A 332 8.74 3.34 -0.40
CA ASP A 332 9.46 3.54 0.87
C ASP A 332 9.40 4.98 1.39
N PRO A 333 9.70 6.02 0.58
CA PRO A 333 9.64 7.41 1.03
C PRO A 333 8.24 7.83 1.48
N LEU A 334 7.17 7.27 0.89
CA LEU A 334 5.79 7.55 1.25
C LEU A 334 5.41 6.88 2.56
N PHE A 335 5.86 5.66 2.81
CA PHE A 335 5.67 4.98 4.09
C PHE A 335 6.41 5.67 5.24
N LEU A 336 7.63 6.14 4.99
CA LEU A 336 8.39 6.99 5.94
C LEU A 336 7.66 8.31 6.21
N GLU A 337 7.05 8.94 5.19
CA GLU A 337 6.24 10.15 5.35
C GLU A 337 5.03 9.88 6.23
N MET A 338 4.26 8.82 5.92
CA MET A 338 3.09 8.43 6.70
C MET A 338 3.47 8.20 8.18
N ALA A 339 4.54 7.46 8.43
CA ALA A 339 5.03 7.22 9.79
C ALA A 339 5.45 8.53 10.49
N ALA A 340 6.17 9.43 9.79
CA ALA A 340 6.59 10.72 10.36
C ALA A 340 5.41 11.66 10.65
N GLN A 341 4.28 11.50 9.97
CA GLN A 341 3.05 12.26 10.13
C GLN A 341 2.05 11.60 11.09
N GLY A 342 2.42 10.47 11.68
CA GLY A 342 1.57 9.74 12.63
C GLY A 342 0.39 9.03 11.98
N GLN A 343 0.53 8.60 10.73
CA GLN A 343 -0.39 7.70 10.05
C GLN A 343 0.07 6.25 10.23
N SER A 344 -0.88 5.32 10.37
CA SER A 344 -0.63 3.88 10.38
C SER A 344 -1.16 3.29 9.08
N LEU A 345 -0.29 2.79 8.21
CA LEU A 345 -0.70 1.99 7.05
C LEU A 345 -0.65 0.50 7.42
N LEU A 346 -1.78 -0.18 7.23
CA LEU A 346 -1.88 -1.62 7.34
C LEU A 346 -2.06 -2.22 5.96
N THR A 347 -1.46 -3.38 5.74
CA THR A 347 -1.57 -4.11 4.47
C THR A 347 -1.88 -5.58 4.70
N ALA A 348 -2.70 -6.15 3.84
CA ALA A 348 -2.90 -7.59 3.78
C ALA A 348 -1.56 -8.30 3.47
N SER A 349 -1.18 -9.33 4.24
CA SER A 349 0.10 -10.03 4.04
C SER A 349 0.16 -10.90 2.79
N GLY A 350 -0.97 -11.09 2.13
CA GLY A 350 -1.10 -11.93 0.95
C GLY A 350 -1.66 -13.31 1.23
N ASP A 351 -1.97 -14.01 0.15
CA ASP A 351 -2.65 -15.28 0.13
C ASP A 351 -1.76 -16.39 -0.49
N TYR A 352 -2.31 -17.55 -0.76
CA TYR A 352 -1.61 -18.68 -1.41
C TYR A 352 -0.40 -19.24 -0.63
N SER A 353 -0.33 -19.00 0.67
CA SER A 353 0.72 -19.53 1.57
C SER A 353 2.14 -19.05 1.24
N SER A 354 2.31 -17.99 0.50
CA SER A 354 3.62 -17.55 0.00
C SER A 354 3.63 -16.08 -0.38
N LEU A 355 4.60 -15.34 0.12
CA LEU A 355 4.89 -13.97 -0.32
C LEU A 355 5.19 -13.93 -1.82
N GLN A 356 5.98 -14.89 -2.33
CA GLN A 356 6.33 -14.97 -3.75
C GLN A 356 5.11 -15.12 -4.66
N ALA A 357 4.11 -15.91 -4.24
CA ALA A 357 2.89 -16.12 -5.02
C ALA A 357 1.91 -14.97 -4.93
N SER A 358 2.01 -14.17 -3.87
CA SER A 358 1.10 -13.07 -3.58
C SER A 358 1.56 -11.73 -4.13
N GLY A 359 2.84 -11.60 -4.57
CA GLY A 359 3.50 -10.33 -4.78
C GLY A 359 3.88 -9.72 -3.42
N PRO A 360 5.17 -9.64 -3.11
CA PRO A 360 5.64 -9.41 -1.72
C PRO A 360 5.57 -7.95 -1.27
N TRP A 361 5.12 -7.03 -2.09
CA TRP A 361 5.04 -5.62 -1.76
C TRP A 361 3.58 -5.16 -1.66
N PRO A 362 3.20 -4.30 -0.68
CA PRO A 362 4.07 -3.54 0.23
C PRO A 362 4.34 -4.23 1.58
N GLU A 363 3.85 -5.44 1.85
CA GLU A 363 3.91 -6.09 3.17
C GLU A 363 5.32 -6.31 3.71
N GLU A 364 6.34 -6.30 2.85
CA GLU A 364 7.74 -6.42 3.26
C GLU A 364 8.34 -5.12 3.80
N ASP A 365 7.72 -3.95 3.59
CA ASP A 365 8.26 -2.68 4.08
C ASP A 365 8.34 -2.64 5.61
N ALA A 366 9.40 -1.99 6.11
CA ALA A 366 9.70 -1.91 7.54
C ALA A 366 8.82 -0.89 8.30
N ASN A 367 8.16 0.05 7.60
CA ASN A 367 7.42 1.17 8.16
C ASN A 367 5.90 1.03 8.07
N ILE A 368 5.42 -0.15 7.67
CA ILE A 368 4.02 -0.51 7.64
C ILE A 368 3.73 -1.74 8.49
N THR A 369 2.45 -2.02 8.73
CA THR A 369 2.01 -3.18 9.51
C THR A 369 1.37 -4.22 8.58
N ALA A 370 1.99 -5.39 8.46
CA ALA A 370 1.47 -6.49 7.66
C ALA A 370 0.50 -7.36 8.48
N VAL A 371 -0.67 -7.66 7.91
CA VAL A 371 -1.77 -8.37 8.58
C VAL A 371 -2.02 -9.71 7.92
N GLY A 372 -1.70 -10.80 8.61
CA GLY A 372 -1.91 -12.18 8.19
C GLY A 372 -3.35 -12.67 8.43
N GLY A 373 -3.57 -13.92 8.06
CA GLY A 373 -4.87 -14.57 8.10
C GLY A 373 -5.02 -15.65 9.15
N THR A 374 -6.20 -15.71 9.79
CA THR A 374 -6.60 -16.79 10.71
C THR A 374 -7.94 -17.41 10.30
N ASP A 375 -8.24 -18.58 10.85
CA ASP A 375 -9.55 -19.23 10.80
C ASP A 375 -10.20 -19.09 12.19
N LEU A 376 -11.20 -18.17 12.25
CA LEU A 376 -11.89 -17.77 13.46
C LEU A 376 -13.11 -18.66 13.75
N THR A 377 -13.28 -19.01 15.02
CA THR A 377 -14.53 -19.57 15.57
C THR A 377 -15.03 -18.63 16.67
N THR A 378 -16.31 -18.26 16.60
CA THR A 378 -16.99 -17.43 17.62
C THR A 378 -17.93 -18.26 18.49
N ASN A 379 -18.35 -17.71 19.62
CA ASN A 379 -19.38 -18.29 20.50
C ASN A 379 -20.80 -18.14 19.90
N GLY A 380 -20.96 -18.59 18.64
CA GLY A 380 -22.19 -18.48 17.86
C GLY A 380 -22.33 -17.12 17.15
N PRO A 381 -23.44 -16.91 16.43
CA PRO A 381 -23.71 -15.69 15.67
C PRO A 381 -23.68 -14.44 16.54
N GLY A 382 -22.90 -13.42 16.12
CA GLY A 382 -22.70 -12.19 16.90
C GLY A 382 -21.97 -12.41 18.22
N GLY A 383 -21.38 -13.59 18.43
CA GLY A 383 -20.71 -13.98 19.67
C GLY A 383 -19.29 -13.48 19.77
N THR A 384 -18.76 -13.56 20.99
CA THR A 384 -17.35 -13.23 21.28
C THR A 384 -16.39 -14.24 20.67
N TRP A 385 -15.13 -13.90 20.60
CA TRP A 385 -14.05 -14.79 20.23
C TRP A 385 -14.08 -16.09 21.05
N GLN A 386 -13.92 -17.24 20.40
CA GLN A 386 -13.82 -18.54 21.03
C GLN A 386 -12.45 -19.17 20.81
N SER A 387 -12.02 -19.24 19.56
CA SER A 387 -10.72 -19.81 19.19
C SER A 387 -10.33 -19.38 17.78
N GLU A 388 -9.03 -19.45 17.50
CA GLU A 388 -8.47 -19.26 16.17
C GLU A 388 -7.35 -20.26 15.89
N THR A 389 -7.19 -20.58 14.60
CA THR A 389 -6.02 -21.28 14.06
C THR A 389 -5.45 -20.45 12.90
N ALA A 390 -4.19 -20.67 12.56
CA ALA A 390 -3.62 -20.06 11.37
C ALA A 390 -4.41 -20.47 10.12
N TRP A 391 -4.73 -19.50 9.27
CA TRP A 391 -5.33 -19.78 7.97
C TRP A 391 -4.26 -20.36 7.04
N LYS A 392 -4.58 -21.48 6.39
CA LYS A 392 -3.61 -22.26 5.61
C LYS A 392 -3.09 -21.55 4.35
N ASP A 393 -3.79 -20.51 3.90
CA ASP A 393 -3.40 -19.75 2.72
C ASP A 393 -2.77 -18.38 3.07
N SER A 394 -2.70 -17.99 4.36
CA SER A 394 -2.02 -16.77 4.81
C SER A 394 -0.58 -16.73 4.30
N ALA A 395 -0.20 -15.69 3.58
CA ALA A 395 1.20 -15.52 3.19
C ALA A 395 2.04 -14.99 4.36
N GLY A 396 3.28 -15.44 4.41
CA GLY A 396 4.22 -15.03 5.43
C GLY A 396 5.62 -15.59 5.18
N GLY A 397 6.55 -15.21 6.04
CA GLY A 397 7.96 -15.59 5.97
C GLY A 397 8.91 -14.39 5.97
N PRO A 398 10.21 -14.64 5.88
CA PRO A 398 11.20 -13.59 5.71
C PRO A 398 11.04 -12.85 4.38
N SER A 399 11.32 -11.55 4.37
CA SER A 399 11.35 -10.72 3.17
C SER A 399 12.15 -11.37 2.05
N LEU A 400 11.62 -11.31 0.85
CA LEU A 400 12.28 -11.78 -0.38
C LEU A 400 13.33 -10.77 -0.85
N ASP A 401 13.16 -9.47 -0.54
CA ASP A 401 14.21 -8.47 -0.76
C ASP A 401 15.27 -8.54 0.36
N LYS A 402 16.46 -8.95 -0.02
CA LYS A 402 17.61 -9.05 0.90
C LYS A 402 18.10 -7.70 1.45
N LYS A 403 17.61 -6.58 0.92
CA LYS A 403 17.92 -5.25 1.44
C LYS A 403 17.10 -4.93 2.68
N ILE A 404 15.87 -5.44 2.80
CA ILE A 404 14.98 -5.17 3.92
C ILE A 404 15.40 -6.02 5.13
N LYS A 405 16.05 -5.35 6.07
CA LYS A 405 16.60 -6.00 7.26
C LYS A 405 15.55 -6.13 8.34
N ILE A 406 15.81 -7.09 9.26
CA ILE A 406 14.98 -7.23 10.45
C ILE A 406 15.07 -5.97 11.31
N GLU A 407 13.91 -5.50 11.75
CA GLU A 407 13.80 -4.33 12.59
C GLU A 407 14.21 -4.62 14.05
N PRO A 408 14.79 -3.65 14.75
CA PRO A 408 15.21 -3.82 16.15
C PRO A 408 14.09 -4.29 17.08
N TYR A 409 12.83 -3.84 16.85
CA TYR A 409 11.68 -4.27 17.64
C TYR A 409 11.30 -5.72 17.37
N GLN A 410 11.52 -6.25 16.17
CA GLN A 410 11.17 -7.62 15.77
C GLN A 410 12.24 -8.64 16.16
N ALA A 411 13.53 -8.25 16.12
CA ALA A 411 14.65 -9.15 16.32
C ALA A 411 14.58 -10.02 17.61
N PRO A 412 14.10 -9.49 18.76
CA PRO A 412 14.00 -10.29 20.02
C PRO A 412 13.01 -11.45 19.95
N TYR A 413 12.11 -11.44 18.97
CA TYR A 413 11.06 -12.45 18.82
C TYR A 413 11.49 -13.67 18.01
N ILE A 414 12.60 -13.58 17.29
CA ILE A 414 13.09 -14.66 16.43
C ILE A 414 13.81 -15.72 17.26
N ASN A 415 13.40 -16.95 17.07
CA ASN A 415 13.93 -18.09 17.83
C ASN A 415 13.81 -19.41 17.01
N ALA A 416 14.32 -20.50 17.55
CA ALA A 416 14.34 -21.79 16.86
C ALA A 416 12.94 -22.43 16.65
N LEU A 417 11.89 -21.96 17.33
CA LEU A 417 10.54 -22.52 17.19
C LEU A 417 9.80 -21.93 15.99
N ASN A 418 9.98 -20.62 15.74
CA ASN A 418 9.27 -19.93 14.65
C ASN A 418 10.02 -19.94 13.31
N ASN A 419 11.28 -20.38 13.27
CA ASN A 419 12.11 -20.40 12.07
C ASN A 419 12.24 -19.06 11.32
N GLY A 420 11.91 -17.95 11.96
CA GLY A 420 12.02 -16.62 11.39
C GLY A 420 13.47 -16.24 11.08
N SER A 421 13.66 -15.31 10.18
CA SER A 421 14.97 -14.79 9.81
C SER A 421 15.51 -13.84 10.88
N SER A 422 16.71 -14.08 11.37
CA SER A 422 17.42 -13.13 12.24
C SER A 422 18.13 -12.00 11.46
N LYS A 423 17.96 -11.94 10.14
CA LYS A 423 18.64 -10.98 9.26
C LYS A 423 17.71 -10.12 8.44
N LEU A 424 16.54 -10.65 8.08
CA LEU A 424 15.56 -10.02 7.22
C LEU A 424 14.28 -9.78 8.00
N ARG A 425 13.51 -8.77 7.60
CA ARG A 425 12.15 -8.55 8.11
C ARG A 425 11.34 -9.83 7.96
N ASN A 426 10.51 -10.13 8.94
CA ASN A 426 9.59 -11.26 8.91
C ASN A 426 8.14 -10.74 8.84
N VAL A 427 7.32 -11.40 8.05
CA VAL A 427 5.92 -11.07 7.77
C VAL A 427 5.05 -12.27 8.17
N PRO A 428 3.83 -12.05 8.70
CA PRO A 428 3.19 -10.78 9.06
C PRO A 428 3.59 -10.28 10.46
N ASP A 429 3.13 -9.07 10.84
CA ASP A 429 3.29 -8.54 12.19
C ASP A 429 2.18 -9.00 13.13
N ILE A 430 0.95 -9.06 12.62
CA ILE A 430 -0.31 -9.37 13.31
C ILE A 430 -1.23 -10.15 12.38
N ALA A 431 -2.40 -10.59 12.87
CA ALA A 431 -3.38 -11.29 12.04
C ALA A 431 -4.84 -10.98 12.43
N ALA A 432 -5.77 -11.36 11.55
CA ALA A 432 -7.21 -11.46 11.83
C ALA A 432 -7.85 -12.52 10.94
N ALA A 433 -9.16 -12.77 11.11
CA ALA A 433 -9.91 -13.76 10.35
C ALA A 433 -9.84 -13.52 8.83
N ALA A 434 -9.61 -14.59 8.05
CA ALA A 434 -9.38 -14.55 6.61
C ALA A 434 -9.96 -15.74 5.83
N ASP A 435 -10.41 -16.82 6.48
CA ASP A 435 -10.84 -18.07 5.80
C ASP A 435 -12.19 -17.91 5.10
N PHE A 436 -12.57 -18.88 4.28
CA PHE A 436 -13.73 -18.93 3.36
C PHE A 436 -15.11 -18.84 4.06
N ASN A 437 -15.26 -17.91 4.98
CA ASN A 437 -16.46 -17.69 5.80
C ASN A 437 -17.07 -16.30 5.68
N PHE A 438 -16.58 -15.44 4.80
CA PHE A 438 -17.02 -14.05 4.73
C PHE A 438 -18.17 -13.83 3.74
N TYR A 439 -19.04 -12.87 4.07
CA TYR A 439 -20.20 -12.44 3.28
C TYR A 439 -20.00 -10.97 2.86
N ILE A 440 -20.14 -10.69 1.57
CA ILE A 440 -20.02 -9.34 1.01
C ILE A 440 -21.12 -9.07 -0.01
N CYS A 441 -21.31 -7.79 -0.36
CA CYS A 441 -22.11 -7.38 -1.50
C CYS A 441 -21.24 -6.63 -2.50
N ALA A 442 -21.10 -7.19 -3.69
CA ALA A 442 -20.33 -6.62 -4.79
C ALA A 442 -20.97 -7.01 -6.13
N ARG A 443 -20.69 -6.26 -7.19
CA ARG A 443 -21.21 -6.55 -8.55
C ARG A 443 -22.73 -6.62 -8.62
N GLY A 444 -23.43 -5.88 -7.76
CA GLY A 444 -24.90 -5.85 -7.67
C GLY A 444 -25.53 -7.07 -6.99
N LYS A 445 -24.78 -7.90 -6.28
CA LYS A 445 -25.29 -9.08 -5.55
C LYS A 445 -24.56 -9.28 -4.23
N CYS A 446 -25.20 -9.98 -3.31
CA CYS A 446 -24.58 -10.39 -2.05
C CYS A 446 -24.42 -11.90 -2.00
N GLU A 447 -23.25 -12.37 -1.63
CA GLU A 447 -22.96 -13.80 -1.49
C GLU A 447 -21.86 -14.05 -0.44
N GLY A 448 -21.82 -15.28 0.08
CA GLY A 448 -20.83 -15.69 1.08
C GLY A 448 -19.82 -16.69 0.54
N GLY A 449 -18.79 -16.98 1.36
CA GLY A 449 -17.73 -17.93 1.04
C GLY A 449 -16.47 -17.29 0.48
N TYR A 450 -16.35 -15.99 0.59
CA TYR A 450 -15.10 -15.27 0.28
C TYR A 450 -14.06 -15.49 1.38
N ALA A 451 -12.79 -15.34 1.00
CA ALA A 451 -11.63 -15.42 1.87
C ALA A 451 -10.56 -14.44 1.42
N GLY A 452 -9.51 -14.29 2.22
CA GLY A 452 -8.34 -13.49 1.90
C GLY A 452 -7.87 -12.65 3.08
N THR A 453 -6.59 -12.37 3.12
CA THR A 453 -6.01 -11.41 4.05
C THR A 453 -6.55 -9.99 3.81
N SER A 454 -7.23 -9.77 2.68
CA SER A 454 -8.04 -8.58 2.41
C SER A 454 -9.07 -8.26 3.49
N PHE A 455 -9.65 -9.27 4.15
CA PHE A 455 -10.54 -9.02 5.28
C PHE A 455 -9.79 -8.59 6.53
N SER A 456 -8.59 -9.13 6.73
CA SER A 456 -7.80 -8.90 7.94
C SER A 456 -7.35 -7.43 8.08
N SER A 457 -6.91 -6.81 6.99
CA SER A 457 -6.38 -5.44 7.00
C SER A 457 -7.44 -4.40 7.38
N PRO A 458 -8.62 -4.29 6.72
CA PRO A 458 -9.64 -3.30 7.09
C PRO A 458 -10.26 -3.56 8.47
N ILE A 459 -10.33 -4.82 8.93
CA ILE A 459 -10.78 -5.16 10.28
C ILE A 459 -9.82 -4.54 11.31
N TRP A 460 -8.51 -4.75 11.18
CA TRP A 460 -7.50 -4.13 12.06
C TRP A 460 -7.50 -2.61 11.95
N THR A 461 -7.61 -2.08 10.74
CA THR A 461 -7.61 -0.63 10.51
C THR A 461 -8.82 0.04 11.17
N GLY A 462 -10.01 -0.57 11.06
CA GLY A 462 -11.19 -0.15 11.80
C GLY A 462 -11.01 -0.25 13.33
N PHE A 463 -10.32 -1.29 13.83
CA PHE A 463 -10.00 -1.41 15.25
C PHE A 463 -9.05 -0.29 15.72
N LEU A 464 -8.07 0.12 14.90
CA LEU A 464 -7.22 1.27 15.21
C LEU A 464 -7.99 2.58 15.28
N ALA A 465 -9.09 2.73 14.53
CA ALA A 465 -9.98 3.89 14.67
C ALA A 465 -10.63 3.94 16.08
N LEU A 466 -10.94 2.79 16.69
CA LEU A 466 -11.41 2.74 18.09
C LEU A 466 -10.31 3.17 19.06
N ALA A 467 -9.09 2.70 18.84
CA ALA A 467 -7.96 3.05 19.70
C ALA A 467 -7.57 4.54 19.57
N ASN A 468 -7.59 5.09 18.36
CA ASN A 468 -7.37 6.53 18.13
C ASN A 468 -8.51 7.40 18.70
N GLN A 469 -9.76 6.90 18.69
CA GLN A 469 -10.87 7.56 19.40
C GLN A 469 -10.55 7.68 20.90
N GLN A 470 -10.08 6.61 21.53
CA GLN A 470 -9.74 6.61 22.96
C GLN A 470 -8.54 7.53 23.26
N ALA A 471 -7.47 7.48 22.44
CA ALA A 471 -6.33 8.35 22.58
C ALA A 471 -6.75 9.83 22.48
N ALA A 472 -7.55 10.19 21.49
CA ALA A 472 -8.08 11.54 21.33
C ALA A 472 -8.94 11.99 22.51
N ALA A 473 -9.79 11.12 23.07
CA ALA A 473 -10.59 11.41 24.27
C ALA A 473 -9.72 11.64 25.51
N ALA A 474 -8.53 11.04 25.57
CA ALA A 474 -7.54 11.28 26.62
C ALA A 474 -6.64 12.51 26.35
N GLY A 475 -6.82 13.20 25.22
CA GLY A 475 -5.94 14.30 24.79
C GLY A 475 -4.55 13.86 24.33
N ALA A 476 -4.38 12.57 24.04
CA ALA A 476 -3.13 12.01 23.54
C ALA A 476 -3.05 12.15 22.00
N PRO A 477 -1.83 12.19 21.42
CA PRO A 477 -1.63 12.15 19.99
C PRO A 477 -2.11 10.81 19.39
N THR A 478 -2.24 10.75 18.07
CA THR A 478 -2.56 9.50 17.37
C THR A 478 -1.50 8.43 17.62
N LEU A 479 -1.87 7.17 17.37
CA LEU A 479 -0.97 6.03 17.61
C LEU A 479 0.26 6.05 16.70
N GLY A 480 0.10 6.54 15.45
CA GLY A 480 1.14 6.48 14.43
C GLY A 480 1.42 5.03 14.00
N PHE A 481 2.58 4.77 13.43
CA PHE A 481 3.04 3.44 13.06
C PHE A 481 3.13 2.53 14.29
N ILE A 482 2.29 1.49 14.34
CA ILE A 482 2.05 0.77 15.61
C ILE A 482 3.10 -0.29 15.96
N ASN A 483 3.88 -0.79 15.00
CA ASN A 483 4.76 -1.94 15.23
C ASN A 483 5.73 -1.73 16.41
N PRO A 484 6.51 -0.63 16.50
CA PRO A 484 7.44 -0.45 17.61
C PRO A 484 6.75 -0.55 18.97
N THR A 485 5.60 0.13 19.13
CA THR A 485 4.82 0.11 20.37
C THR A 485 4.24 -1.27 20.66
N LEU A 486 3.66 -1.93 19.65
CA LEU A 486 3.00 -3.23 19.83
C LEU A 486 4.00 -4.33 20.20
N TYR A 487 5.14 -4.37 19.50
CA TYR A 487 6.19 -5.33 19.84
C TYR A 487 6.76 -5.07 21.24
N ASP A 488 6.99 -3.81 21.66
CA ASP A 488 7.45 -3.52 23.03
C ASP A 488 6.44 -3.97 24.10
N LEU A 489 5.15 -3.70 23.90
CA LEU A 489 4.08 -4.18 24.79
C LEU A 489 4.07 -5.70 24.93
N CYS A 490 4.32 -6.42 23.85
CA CYS A 490 4.33 -7.88 23.82
C CYS A 490 5.59 -8.50 24.43
N MET A 491 6.67 -7.76 24.66
CA MET A 491 7.86 -8.25 25.37
C MET A 491 7.53 -8.75 26.80
N LYS A 492 6.51 -8.19 27.43
CA LYS A 492 6.04 -8.58 28.75
C LYS A 492 4.97 -9.66 28.61
N ALA A 493 5.29 -10.91 28.91
CA ALA A 493 4.39 -12.07 28.73
C ALA A 493 3.00 -11.90 29.38
N LYS A 494 2.87 -11.16 30.48
CA LYS A 494 1.57 -10.87 31.12
C LYS A 494 0.75 -9.90 30.27
N THR A 495 1.38 -8.85 29.74
CA THR A 495 0.76 -7.88 28.85
C THR A 495 0.35 -8.55 27.55
N TYR A 496 1.27 -9.28 26.90
CA TYR A 496 1.00 -10.00 25.66
C TYR A 496 -0.28 -10.84 25.73
N LYS A 497 -0.39 -11.71 26.74
CA LYS A 497 -1.59 -12.54 26.96
C LYS A 497 -2.89 -11.76 27.22
N ALA A 498 -2.77 -10.52 27.70
CA ALA A 498 -3.94 -9.68 27.97
C ALA A 498 -4.42 -8.94 26.71
N ILE A 499 -3.49 -8.55 25.83
CA ILE A 499 -3.80 -7.66 24.69
C ILE A 499 -3.98 -8.39 23.36
N LEU A 500 -3.40 -9.60 23.19
CA LEU A 500 -3.50 -10.37 21.96
C LEU A 500 -3.88 -11.83 22.25
N HIS A 501 -4.60 -12.44 21.31
CA HIS A 501 -4.78 -13.87 21.22
C HIS A 501 -3.57 -14.47 20.48
N ASP A 502 -2.73 -15.17 21.21
CA ASP A 502 -1.54 -15.89 20.71
C ASP A 502 -1.97 -17.17 19.98
N ILE A 503 -1.89 -17.19 18.64
CA ILE A 503 -2.31 -18.29 17.79
C ILE A 503 -1.22 -19.35 17.74
N LYS A 504 -1.56 -20.62 18.10
CA LYS A 504 -0.57 -21.69 18.34
C LYS A 504 -0.84 -22.95 17.55
N LYS A 505 -1.81 -22.92 16.65
CA LYS A 505 -2.25 -24.08 15.86
C LYS A 505 -2.47 -23.68 14.42
N GLY A 506 -2.24 -24.62 13.53
CA GLY A 506 -2.34 -24.41 12.09
C GLY A 506 -0.99 -24.13 11.46
N GLN A 507 -0.99 -24.09 10.15
CA GLN A 507 0.20 -23.82 9.34
C GLN A 507 -0.20 -23.24 8.01
N SER A 508 0.69 -22.50 7.39
CA SER A 508 0.58 -22.04 6.02
C SER A 508 1.91 -22.25 5.30
N GLY A 509 1.87 -22.90 4.15
CA GLY A 509 3.09 -23.27 3.44
C GLY A 509 4.06 -24.08 4.32
N VAL A 510 5.25 -23.53 4.52
CA VAL A 510 6.32 -24.14 5.33
C VAL A 510 6.37 -23.62 6.77
N TYR A 511 5.56 -22.63 7.12
CA TYR A 511 5.53 -21.99 8.43
C TYR A 511 4.36 -22.52 9.26
N SER A 512 4.59 -22.67 10.56
CA SER A 512 3.58 -23.15 11.53
C SER A 512 3.33 -22.10 12.58
N ALA A 513 2.06 -21.94 12.99
CA ALA A 513 1.71 -21.15 14.14
C ALA A 513 2.29 -21.78 15.41
N VAL A 514 3.04 -20.98 16.18
CA VAL A 514 3.71 -21.40 17.41
C VAL A 514 3.44 -20.39 18.52
N LYS A 515 3.87 -20.72 19.73
CA LYS A 515 3.74 -19.78 20.85
C LYS A 515 4.61 -18.54 20.63
N GLY A 516 4.00 -17.37 20.76
CA GLY A 516 4.64 -16.07 20.54
C GLY A 516 4.55 -15.67 19.08
N TYR A 517 5.52 -14.93 18.59
CA TYR A 517 5.59 -14.54 17.19
C TYR A 517 5.84 -15.74 16.26
N ASP A 518 5.16 -15.77 15.11
CA ASP A 518 5.44 -16.69 14.00
C ASP A 518 5.17 -16.05 12.62
N ASP A 519 5.74 -16.67 11.59
CA ASP A 519 5.66 -16.18 10.21
C ASP A 519 4.35 -16.58 9.49
N VAL A 520 3.25 -16.78 10.22
CA VAL A 520 1.90 -17.03 9.69
C VAL A 520 0.89 -16.06 10.28
N THR A 521 0.96 -15.83 11.60
CA THR A 521 -0.02 -15.02 12.35
C THR A 521 0.62 -13.83 13.10
N GLY A 522 1.93 -13.63 12.92
CA GLY A 522 2.65 -12.56 13.59
C GLY A 522 2.57 -12.71 15.12
N LEU A 523 2.28 -11.61 15.79
CA LEU A 523 2.01 -11.56 17.24
C LEU A 523 0.61 -12.10 17.62
N GLY A 524 -0.27 -12.37 16.64
CA GLY A 524 -1.63 -12.84 16.87
C GLY A 524 -2.73 -11.83 16.58
N THR A 525 -3.93 -12.05 17.15
CA THR A 525 -5.13 -11.27 16.85
C THR A 525 -5.58 -10.40 18.01
N MET A 526 -6.44 -9.42 17.77
CA MET A 526 -6.89 -8.42 18.75
C MET A 526 -7.63 -9.05 19.94
N ASN A 527 -7.32 -8.60 21.16
CA ASN A 527 -8.03 -9.01 22.35
C ASN A 527 -8.73 -7.83 23.03
N SER A 528 -9.88 -7.45 22.50
CA SER A 528 -10.85 -6.55 23.12
C SER A 528 -10.31 -5.16 23.52
N GLN A 529 -11.00 -4.54 24.48
CA GLN A 529 -10.68 -3.24 25.07
C GLN A 529 -9.25 -3.18 25.65
N THR A 530 -8.71 -4.31 26.12
CA THR A 530 -7.38 -4.33 26.74
C THR A 530 -6.25 -3.97 25.79
N LEU A 531 -6.36 -4.33 24.50
CA LEU A 531 -5.42 -3.89 23.49
C LEU A 531 -5.54 -2.38 23.22
N ILE A 532 -6.77 -1.88 23.14
CA ILE A 532 -7.04 -0.44 22.95
C ILE A 532 -6.43 0.36 24.11
N ASP A 533 -6.66 -0.07 25.36
CA ASP A 533 -6.12 0.58 26.55
C ASP A 533 -4.58 0.63 26.53
N ALA A 534 -3.96 -0.47 26.09
CA ALA A 534 -2.50 -0.55 26.01
C ALA A 534 -1.92 0.34 24.91
N LEU A 535 -2.54 0.41 23.75
CA LEU A 535 -2.07 1.25 22.63
C LEU A 535 -2.31 2.74 22.87
N ALA A 536 -3.49 3.11 23.43
CA ALA A 536 -3.86 4.50 23.69
C ALA A 536 -3.21 5.07 24.94
N GLY A 537 -2.80 4.23 25.88
CA GLY A 537 -2.16 4.64 27.13
C GLY A 537 -0.62 4.65 27.09
N GLY A 538 0.00 4.29 25.94
CA GLY A 538 1.44 4.23 25.74
C GLY A 538 2.13 5.57 25.54
#